data_204c4d0cb8918ff070570fbc6d8ecdd3
#
_entry.id   204c4d0cb8918ff070570fbc6d8ecdd3
#
_cell.length_a   1.000
_cell.length_b   1.000
_cell.length_c   1.000
_cell.angle_alpha   90.00
_cell.angle_beta   90.00
_cell.angle_gamma   90.00
#
_symmetry.space_group_name_H-M   'P 1'
#
loop_
_entity.id
_entity.type
_entity.pdbx_description
1 polymer ?
#
loop_
_entity_poly.entity_id
_entity_poly.type
_entity_poly.pdbx_seq_one_letter_code
_entity_poly.pdbx_strand_id
1 'polypeptide(L)'
;MNDKITVCLGKGGQREMAESFARKNNVPIMDKPGEHLTVMFDSRGVSLTGYGLTYQGDFEGMLHRVTNGRLPHEMLVRAVKTEGEHLKAIDATAGMGEDGFLLAAYGYEVTLYEQNPVIAALLKDALRRARKHPILKDIASRMKLVEGDSVSCMEKLMDPVDVIYLDPMFPKRQKSGLINKKLQLIQKLEPPCSEEKDLFDAAIKAGPSRIIVKRPLKSVCLDGREPSYILKGKAIRYDCYVM
;
A
#
# COMPACT_ATOMS: atom_id res chain seq x y z
N MET A 1 -19.28 4.78 1.82
CA MET A 1 -18.82 3.41 1.47
C MET A 1 -19.99 2.64 0.91
N ASN A 2 -19.81 1.87 -0.16
CA ASN A 2 -20.92 1.22 -0.89
C ASN A 2 -21.69 0.22 -0.04
N ASP A 3 -23.02 0.11 -0.24
CA ASP A 3 -23.96 -0.85 0.37
C ASP A 3 -23.60 -2.34 0.15
N LYS A 4 -22.41 -2.60 -0.36
CA LYS A 4 -21.93 -3.92 -0.78
C LYS A 4 -20.87 -4.52 0.15
N ILE A 5 -20.48 -3.84 1.22
CA ILE A 5 -19.46 -4.34 2.16
C ILE A 5 -20.13 -4.68 3.49
N THR A 6 -19.80 -5.84 4.04
CA THR A 6 -20.26 -6.29 5.36
C THR A 6 -19.06 -6.69 6.22
N VAL A 7 -19.27 -6.79 7.53
CA VAL A 7 -18.31 -7.34 8.48
C VAL A 7 -18.83 -8.66 8.99
N CYS A 8 -17.95 -9.63 9.19
CA CYS A 8 -18.30 -10.89 9.82
C CYS A 8 -17.25 -11.26 10.88
N LEU A 9 -17.72 -11.73 12.03
CA LEU A 9 -16.89 -12.22 13.10
C LEU A 9 -16.81 -13.75 13.03
N GLY A 10 -15.64 -14.27 12.64
CA GLY A 10 -15.36 -15.71 12.65
C GLY A 10 -14.90 -16.21 14.02
N LYS A 11 -14.72 -17.53 14.13
CA LYS A 11 -14.28 -18.20 15.36
C LYS A 11 -12.90 -17.65 15.81
N GLY A 12 -12.83 -17.24 17.09
CA GLY A 12 -11.60 -16.70 17.67
C GLY A 12 -11.19 -15.32 17.18
N GLY A 13 -12.08 -14.63 16.44
CA GLY A 13 -11.86 -13.27 15.97
C GLY A 13 -11.94 -12.25 17.10
N GLN A 14 -11.27 -11.11 16.88
CA GLN A 14 -11.25 -10.00 17.84
C GLN A 14 -12.52 -9.17 17.68
N ARG A 15 -13.53 -9.44 18.50
CA ARG A 15 -14.85 -8.80 18.45
C ARG A 15 -14.74 -7.27 18.49
N GLU A 16 -13.95 -6.73 19.41
CA GLU A 16 -13.77 -5.30 19.57
C GLU A 16 -13.24 -4.62 18.30
N MET A 17 -12.31 -5.26 17.61
CA MET A 17 -11.79 -4.76 16.31
C MET A 17 -12.86 -4.78 15.24
N ALA A 18 -13.65 -5.85 15.14
CA ALA A 18 -14.73 -5.97 14.16
C ALA A 18 -15.81 -4.91 14.40
N GLU A 19 -16.25 -4.72 15.65
CA GLU A 19 -17.24 -3.73 16.03
C GLU A 19 -16.74 -2.29 15.83
N SER A 20 -15.47 -2.02 16.16
CA SER A 20 -14.84 -0.72 15.92
C SER A 20 -14.76 -0.40 14.43
N PHE A 21 -14.34 -1.37 13.61
CA PHE A 21 -14.29 -1.20 12.16
C PHE A 21 -15.69 -0.96 11.57
N ALA A 22 -16.68 -1.77 11.97
CA ALA A 22 -18.05 -1.67 11.48
C ALA A 22 -18.66 -0.30 11.83
N ARG A 23 -18.49 0.18 13.05
CA ARG A 23 -18.97 1.48 13.52
C ARG A 23 -18.31 2.64 12.80
N LYS A 24 -16.95 2.63 12.70
CA LYS A 24 -16.17 3.69 12.02
C LYS A 24 -16.58 3.85 10.56
N ASN A 25 -16.93 2.75 9.90
CA ASN A 25 -17.18 2.72 8.47
C ASN A 25 -18.67 2.63 8.11
N ASN A 26 -19.54 2.62 9.11
CA ASN A 26 -20.99 2.49 8.94
C ASN A 26 -21.37 1.29 8.05
N VAL A 27 -20.82 0.11 8.38
CA VAL A 27 -21.09 -1.15 7.68
C VAL A 27 -21.71 -2.17 8.64
N PRO A 28 -22.68 -3.00 8.18
CA PRO A 28 -23.36 -3.96 9.05
C PRO A 28 -22.43 -5.13 9.45
N ILE A 29 -22.65 -5.64 10.65
CA ILE A 29 -22.08 -6.91 11.11
C ILE A 29 -23.08 -8.02 10.83
N MET A 30 -22.62 -9.08 10.19
CA MET A 30 -23.42 -10.24 9.80
C MET A 30 -22.89 -11.50 10.48
N ASP A 31 -23.78 -12.45 10.78
CA ASP A 31 -23.41 -13.75 11.38
C ASP A 31 -22.62 -14.65 10.40
N LYS A 32 -22.84 -14.45 9.09
CA LYS A 32 -22.19 -15.20 8.02
C LYS A 32 -21.74 -14.27 6.90
N PRO A 33 -20.70 -14.63 6.14
CA PRO A 33 -20.29 -13.87 4.96
C PRO A 33 -21.47 -13.69 4.00
N GLY A 34 -21.69 -12.47 3.52
CA GLY A 34 -22.71 -12.15 2.55
C GLY A 34 -22.34 -12.58 1.13
N GLU A 35 -23.26 -12.32 0.18
CA GLU A 35 -23.02 -12.55 -1.26
C GLU A 35 -21.99 -11.60 -1.87
N HIS A 36 -21.73 -10.49 -1.21
CA HIS A 36 -20.81 -9.44 -1.63
C HIS A 36 -19.49 -9.49 -0.84
N LEU A 37 -18.76 -8.38 -0.83
CA LEU A 37 -17.51 -8.28 -0.10
C LEU A 37 -17.76 -8.28 1.41
N THR A 38 -17.05 -9.14 2.12
CA THR A 38 -17.11 -9.25 3.59
C THR A 38 -15.71 -9.13 4.17
N VAL A 39 -15.55 -8.20 5.12
CA VAL A 39 -14.34 -8.11 5.94
C VAL A 39 -14.49 -9.09 7.10
N MET A 40 -13.69 -10.14 7.08
CA MET A 40 -13.69 -11.20 8.09
C MET A 40 -12.68 -10.91 9.18
N PHE A 41 -13.10 -11.05 10.43
CA PHE A 41 -12.24 -11.01 11.61
C PHE A 41 -12.27 -12.39 12.26
N ASP A 42 -11.22 -13.18 12.14
CA ASP A 42 -11.14 -14.52 12.75
C ASP A 42 -9.78 -14.73 13.48
N SER A 43 -9.54 -15.95 13.97
CA SER A 43 -8.29 -16.27 14.70
C SER A 43 -7.01 -16.08 13.86
N ARG A 44 -7.10 -16.09 12.54
CA ARG A 44 -5.97 -15.85 11.63
C ARG A 44 -5.69 -14.37 11.41
N GLY A 45 -6.65 -13.49 11.73
CA GLY A 45 -6.57 -12.05 11.57
C GLY A 45 -7.68 -11.49 10.69
N VAL A 46 -7.36 -10.46 9.91
CA VAL A 46 -8.32 -9.78 9.02
C VAL A 46 -8.14 -10.25 7.59
N SER A 47 -9.24 -10.63 6.95
CA SER A 47 -9.26 -11.01 5.53
C SER A 47 -10.47 -10.42 4.81
N LEU A 48 -10.38 -10.28 3.48
CA LEU A 48 -11.48 -9.89 2.61
C LEU A 48 -11.97 -11.12 1.87
N THR A 49 -13.26 -11.40 1.98
CA THR A 49 -13.90 -12.54 1.34
C THR A 49 -15.04 -12.07 0.41
N GLY A 50 -15.23 -12.76 -0.70
CA GLY A 50 -16.31 -12.47 -1.64
C GLY A 50 -16.11 -13.23 -2.95
N TYR A 51 -17.21 -13.50 -3.65
CA TYR A 51 -17.21 -14.17 -4.96
C TYR A 51 -16.42 -15.50 -4.98
N GLY A 52 -16.47 -16.26 -3.88
CA GLY A 52 -15.75 -17.52 -3.72
C GLY A 52 -14.25 -17.37 -3.51
N LEU A 53 -13.73 -16.17 -3.28
CA LEU A 53 -12.34 -15.87 -3.05
C LEU A 53 -12.13 -15.35 -1.64
N THR A 54 -10.93 -15.57 -1.08
CA THR A 54 -10.48 -14.96 0.16
C THR A 54 -9.08 -14.39 -0.05
N TYR A 55 -8.89 -13.17 0.41
CA TYR A 55 -7.60 -12.49 0.42
C TYR A 55 -7.23 -12.06 1.84
N GLN A 56 -6.03 -12.41 2.25
CA GLN A 56 -5.40 -11.91 3.48
C GLN A 56 -4.02 -11.38 3.10
N GLY A 57 -3.74 -10.13 3.45
CA GLY A 57 -2.42 -9.54 3.24
C GLY A 57 -1.38 -10.20 4.16
N ASP A 58 -0.18 -10.44 3.65
CA ASP A 58 0.97 -10.85 4.45
C ASP A 58 2.28 -10.40 3.78
N PHE A 59 3.35 -10.37 4.56
CA PHE A 59 4.69 -10.04 4.07
C PHE A 59 5.62 -11.25 3.94
N GLU A 60 5.15 -12.47 4.24
CA GLU A 60 5.96 -13.68 4.10
C GLU A 60 6.34 -13.91 2.63
N GLY A 61 5.40 -13.61 1.71
CA GLY A 61 5.67 -13.64 0.28
C GLY A 61 6.80 -12.72 -0.18
N MET A 62 7.15 -11.70 0.63
CA MET A 62 8.24 -10.75 0.33
C MET A 62 9.62 -11.21 0.80
N LEU A 63 9.70 -12.26 1.63
CA LEU A 63 10.97 -12.74 2.19
C LEU A 63 12.02 -13.00 1.11
N HIS A 64 11.63 -13.61 0.00
CA HIS A 64 12.54 -13.94 -1.09
C HIS A 64 13.15 -12.69 -1.77
N ARG A 65 12.53 -11.52 -1.63
CA ARG A 65 13.01 -10.25 -2.21
C ARG A 65 13.99 -9.53 -1.28
N VAL A 66 13.90 -9.74 0.03
CA VAL A 66 14.69 -9.02 1.03
C VAL A 66 15.82 -9.85 1.65
N THR A 67 15.83 -11.16 1.38
CA THR A 67 16.87 -12.08 1.87
C THR A 67 17.89 -12.43 0.78
N ASN A 68 18.96 -13.13 1.15
CA ASN A 68 19.98 -13.67 0.24
C ASN A 68 20.63 -12.62 -0.69
N GLY A 69 20.80 -11.38 -0.23
CA GLY A 69 21.46 -10.32 -0.99
C GLY A 69 20.64 -9.77 -2.17
N ARG A 70 19.34 -10.09 -2.27
CA ARG A 70 18.50 -9.65 -3.40
C ARG A 70 18.03 -8.20 -3.31
N LEU A 71 17.86 -7.69 -2.09
CA LEU A 71 17.31 -6.35 -1.85
C LEU A 71 18.01 -5.22 -2.64
N PRO A 72 19.36 -5.15 -2.74
CA PRO A 72 20.03 -4.11 -3.53
C PRO A 72 19.74 -4.17 -5.04
N HIS A 73 19.25 -5.30 -5.53
CA HIS A 73 18.88 -5.49 -6.94
C HIS A 73 17.43 -5.11 -7.23
N GLU A 74 16.62 -4.87 -6.19
CA GLU A 74 15.27 -4.36 -6.36
C GLU A 74 15.29 -2.97 -7.02
N MET A 75 14.50 -2.82 -8.06
CA MET A 75 14.52 -1.61 -8.88
C MET A 75 14.05 -0.38 -8.08
N LEU A 76 13.07 -0.54 -7.18
CA LEU A 76 12.62 0.51 -6.28
C LEU A 76 13.76 0.94 -5.35
N VAL A 77 14.48 0.00 -4.75
CA VAL A 77 15.63 0.29 -3.88
C VAL A 77 16.71 1.08 -4.61
N ARG A 78 16.96 0.73 -5.86
CA ARG A 78 17.91 1.50 -6.71
C ARG A 78 17.41 2.90 -7.04
N ALA A 79 16.09 3.09 -7.17
CA ALA A 79 15.50 4.40 -7.44
C ALA A 79 15.60 5.35 -6.23
N VAL A 80 15.42 4.81 -5.02
CA VAL A 80 15.41 5.59 -3.78
C VAL A 80 16.78 5.73 -3.13
N LYS A 81 17.82 5.10 -3.68
CA LYS A 81 19.15 5.09 -3.08
C LYS A 81 19.62 6.53 -2.81
N THR A 82 19.76 6.86 -1.54
CA THR A 82 20.30 8.11 -1.04
C THR A 82 21.26 7.83 0.12
N GLU A 83 22.14 8.75 0.42
CA GLU A 83 23.06 8.65 1.55
C GLU A 83 22.47 9.38 2.75
N GLY A 84 22.62 8.83 3.93
CA GLY A 84 22.15 9.43 5.18
C GLY A 84 21.83 8.38 6.24
N GLU A 85 21.74 8.85 7.47
CA GLU A 85 21.23 8.08 8.61
C GLU A 85 19.80 8.52 8.91
N HIS A 86 18.99 7.60 9.47
CA HIS A 86 17.59 7.87 9.85
C HIS A 86 16.71 8.41 8.70
N LEU A 87 16.88 7.81 7.51
CA LEU A 87 16.14 8.21 6.32
C LEU A 87 14.64 7.95 6.49
N LYS A 88 13.82 8.92 6.08
CA LYS A 88 12.36 8.86 6.15
C LYS A 88 11.75 8.76 4.74
N ALA A 89 10.79 7.88 4.57
CA ALA A 89 10.03 7.76 3.33
C ALA A 89 8.53 7.81 3.60
N ILE A 90 7.79 8.30 2.62
CA ILE A 90 6.34 8.20 2.54
C ILE A 90 5.99 7.31 1.36
N ASP A 91 5.17 6.28 1.60
CA ASP A 91 4.41 5.59 0.56
C ASP A 91 3.01 6.19 0.57
N ALA A 92 2.74 7.07 -0.38
CA ALA A 92 1.49 7.83 -0.44
C ALA A 92 0.33 7.04 -1.07
N THR A 93 0.59 5.82 -1.52
CA THR A 93 -0.35 4.93 -2.21
C THR A 93 -0.18 3.50 -1.72
N ALA A 94 -0.19 3.32 -0.40
CA ALA A 94 0.35 2.13 0.25
C ALA A 94 -0.30 0.82 -0.19
N GLY A 95 -1.60 0.78 -0.45
CA GLY A 95 -2.29 -0.45 -0.79
C GLY A 95 -2.02 -1.56 0.23
N MET A 96 -1.44 -2.67 -0.20
CA MET A 96 -1.04 -3.76 0.69
C MET A 96 0.36 -3.59 1.31
N GLY A 97 1.04 -2.46 1.05
CA GLY A 97 2.30 -2.08 1.69
C GLY A 97 3.54 -2.80 1.17
N GLU A 98 3.47 -3.50 0.02
CA GLU A 98 4.61 -4.28 -0.49
C GLU A 98 5.79 -3.39 -0.90
N ASP A 99 5.53 -2.26 -1.57
CA ASP A 99 6.58 -1.32 -1.97
C ASP A 99 7.14 -0.57 -0.74
N GLY A 100 6.27 -0.14 0.18
CA GLY A 100 6.69 0.42 1.47
C GLY A 100 7.51 -0.57 2.31
N PHE A 101 7.23 -1.87 2.22
CA PHE A 101 8.03 -2.91 2.88
C PHE A 101 9.46 -2.99 2.31
N LEU A 102 9.64 -2.84 1.00
CA LEU A 102 10.98 -2.78 0.40
C LEU A 102 11.77 -1.56 0.85
N LEU A 103 11.12 -0.40 0.97
CA LEU A 103 11.73 0.82 1.50
C LEU A 103 12.17 0.61 2.96
N ALA A 104 11.31 0.02 3.79
CA ALA A 104 11.63 -0.30 5.18
C ALA A 104 12.74 -1.36 5.30
N ALA A 105 12.75 -2.37 4.42
CA ALA A 105 13.82 -3.37 4.38
C ALA A 105 15.17 -2.75 4.00
N TYR A 106 15.18 -1.72 3.15
CA TYR A 106 16.39 -0.98 2.78
C TYR A 106 16.90 -0.06 3.91
N GLY A 107 16.05 0.25 4.90
CA GLY A 107 16.45 1.02 6.09
C GLY A 107 15.67 2.30 6.35
N TYR A 108 14.70 2.66 5.50
CA TYR A 108 13.85 3.81 5.73
C TYR A 108 12.87 3.60 6.89
N GLU A 109 12.60 4.67 7.64
CA GLU A 109 11.38 4.79 8.42
C GLU A 109 10.24 5.19 7.48
N VAL A 110 9.25 4.31 7.30
CA VAL A 110 8.23 4.46 6.26
C VAL A 110 6.88 4.80 6.86
N THR A 111 6.31 5.93 6.44
CA THR A 111 4.90 6.23 6.67
C THR A 111 4.08 5.79 5.46
N LEU A 112 3.09 4.93 5.70
CA LEU A 112 2.19 4.37 4.70
C LEU A 112 0.86 5.09 4.78
N TYR A 113 0.41 5.77 3.72
CA TYR A 113 -0.93 6.35 3.65
C TYR A 113 -1.87 5.45 2.86
N GLU A 114 -3.00 5.10 3.46
CA GLU A 114 -4.05 4.31 2.82
C GLU A 114 -5.43 4.88 3.17
N GLN A 115 -6.16 5.31 2.15
CA GLN A 115 -7.47 5.95 2.32
C GLN A 115 -8.62 4.94 2.36
N ASN A 116 -8.47 3.78 1.70
CA ASN A 116 -9.50 2.76 1.70
C ASN A 116 -9.50 2.00 3.04
N PRO A 117 -10.56 2.11 3.85
CA PRO A 117 -10.56 1.54 5.19
C PRO A 117 -10.49 0.02 5.21
N VAL A 118 -10.95 -0.67 4.15
CA VAL A 118 -10.83 -2.13 4.07
C VAL A 118 -9.39 -2.52 3.83
N ILE A 119 -8.71 -1.86 2.89
CA ILE A 119 -7.30 -2.10 2.59
C ILE A 119 -6.45 -1.74 3.80
N ALA A 120 -6.71 -0.61 4.43
CA ALA A 120 -6.04 -0.19 5.65
C ALA A 120 -6.19 -1.22 6.79
N ALA A 121 -7.38 -1.82 6.97
CA ALA A 121 -7.60 -2.87 7.97
C ALA A 121 -6.79 -4.15 7.66
N LEU A 122 -6.74 -4.56 6.40
CA LEU A 122 -5.94 -5.70 5.94
C LEU A 122 -4.44 -5.44 6.14
N LEU A 123 -3.95 -4.26 5.76
CA LEU A 123 -2.55 -3.86 5.93
C LEU A 123 -2.17 -3.75 7.41
N LYS A 124 -3.03 -3.18 8.24
CA LYS A 124 -2.82 -3.08 9.69
C LYS A 124 -2.66 -4.45 10.34
N ASP A 125 -3.49 -5.41 9.95
CA ASP A 125 -3.38 -6.79 10.43
C ASP A 125 -2.11 -7.47 9.89
N ALA A 126 -1.76 -7.29 8.63
CA ALA A 126 -0.54 -7.81 8.04
C ALA A 126 0.71 -7.29 8.79
N LEU A 127 0.78 -5.99 9.08
CA LEU A 127 1.84 -5.38 9.89
C LEU A 127 1.88 -5.94 11.31
N ARG A 128 0.71 -6.12 11.97
CA ARG A 128 0.60 -6.71 13.31
C ARG A 128 1.17 -8.14 13.34
N ARG A 129 0.90 -8.95 12.32
CA ARG A 129 1.45 -10.31 12.18
C ARG A 129 2.95 -10.29 11.87
N ALA A 130 3.38 -9.44 10.94
CA ALA A 130 4.78 -9.30 10.57
C ALA A 130 5.66 -8.88 11.76
N ARG A 131 5.18 -8.01 12.65
CA ARG A 131 5.90 -7.61 13.89
C ARG A 131 6.12 -8.77 14.88
N LYS A 132 5.41 -9.90 14.72
CA LYS A 132 5.60 -11.12 15.51
C LYS A 132 6.46 -12.17 14.80
N HIS A 133 6.76 -11.97 13.53
CA HIS A 133 7.53 -12.91 12.73
C HIS A 133 9.04 -12.73 12.96
N PRO A 134 9.82 -13.80 13.16
CA PRO A 134 11.25 -13.71 13.53
C PRO A 134 12.10 -12.85 12.59
N ILE A 135 11.82 -12.91 11.28
CA ILE A 135 12.61 -12.21 10.26
C ILE A 135 11.99 -10.85 9.89
N LEU A 136 10.66 -10.75 9.87
CA LEU A 136 9.95 -9.56 9.37
C LEU A 136 9.81 -8.45 10.42
N LYS A 137 9.95 -8.77 11.72
CA LYS A 137 9.67 -7.86 12.83
C LYS A 137 10.44 -6.54 12.74
N ASP A 138 11.72 -6.59 12.41
CA ASP A 138 12.57 -5.41 12.36
C ASP A 138 12.25 -4.52 11.16
N ILE A 139 11.82 -5.11 10.03
CA ILE A 139 11.33 -4.37 8.86
C ILE A 139 9.98 -3.74 9.18
N ALA A 140 9.04 -4.53 9.70
CA ALA A 140 7.69 -4.07 10.01
C ALA A 140 7.65 -3.03 11.16
N SER A 141 8.67 -2.99 12.04
CA SER A 141 8.79 -1.97 13.09
C SER A 141 9.06 -0.58 12.52
N ARG A 142 9.72 -0.48 11.38
CA ARG A 142 9.97 0.77 10.66
C ARG A 142 8.78 1.26 9.82
N MET A 143 7.68 0.51 9.78
CA MET A 143 6.49 0.85 8.98
C MET A 143 5.36 1.35 9.88
N LYS A 144 4.87 2.55 9.61
CA LYS A 144 3.75 3.19 10.30
C LYS A 144 2.60 3.43 9.32
N LEU A 145 1.45 2.79 9.57
CA LEU A 145 0.24 3.04 8.78
C LEU A 145 -0.53 4.26 9.34
N VAL A 146 -0.92 5.13 8.43
CA VAL A 146 -1.84 6.25 8.67
C VAL A 146 -3.05 6.05 7.75
N GLU A 147 -4.22 5.85 8.35
CA GLU A 147 -5.49 5.70 7.63
C GLU A 147 -6.01 7.09 7.22
N GLY A 148 -6.00 7.40 5.93
CA GLY A 148 -6.48 8.68 5.42
C GLY A 148 -6.00 8.99 4.01
N ASP A 149 -6.50 10.10 3.49
CA ASP A 149 -6.10 10.65 2.20
C ASP A 149 -4.68 11.21 2.27
N SER A 150 -3.81 10.70 1.40
CA SER A 150 -2.39 11.07 1.36
C SER A 150 -2.15 12.53 0.98
N VAL A 151 -2.98 13.11 0.10
CA VAL A 151 -2.88 14.53 -0.30
C VAL A 151 -3.03 15.41 0.94
N SER A 152 -4.14 15.25 1.64
CA SER A 152 -4.43 16.01 2.87
C SER A 152 -3.41 15.78 3.99
N CYS A 153 -2.84 14.56 4.05
CA CYS A 153 -1.82 14.24 5.05
C CYS A 153 -0.47 14.89 4.70
N MET A 154 -0.05 14.85 3.45
CA MET A 154 1.20 15.48 2.99
C MET A 154 1.17 17.00 3.11
N GLU A 155 0.02 17.64 2.87
CA GLU A 155 -0.13 19.11 3.06
C GLU A 155 0.06 19.58 4.50
N LYS A 156 -0.12 18.68 5.48
CA LYS A 156 0.05 18.95 6.91
C LYS A 156 1.38 18.46 7.47
N LEU A 157 2.25 17.96 6.59
CA LEU A 157 3.54 17.42 7.00
C LEU A 157 4.43 18.54 7.55
N MET A 158 4.88 18.38 8.80
CA MET A 158 5.78 19.33 9.47
C MET A 158 7.23 18.88 9.47
N ASP A 159 7.44 17.58 9.45
CA ASP A 159 8.78 16.98 9.48
C ASP A 159 9.32 16.76 8.06
N PRO A 160 10.60 17.01 7.81
CA PRO A 160 11.21 16.72 6.52
C PRO A 160 11.17 15.22 6.21
N VAL A 161 11.03 14.91 4.93
CA VAL A 161 11.02 13.55 4.40
C VAL A 161 12.02 13.46 3.24
N ASP A 162 12.74 12.34 3.14
CA ASP A 162 13.76 12.18 2.10
C ASP A 162 13.16 11.71 0.79
N VAL A 163 12.21 10.76 0.85
CA VAL A 163 11.59 10.14 -0.32
C VAL A 163 10.09 10.09 -0.19
N ILE A 164 9.38 10.49 -1.26
CA ILE A 164 7.95 10.21 -1.44
C ILE A 164 7.78 9.26 -2.62
N TYR A 165 7.14 8.13 -2.36
CA TYR A 165 6.81 7.10 -3.33
C TYR A 165 5.33 7.16 -3.71
N LEU A 166 5.06 7.11 -5.02
CA LEU A 166 3.72 7.17 -5.62
C LEU A 166 3.53 5.99 -6.59
N ASP A 167 2.48 5.20 -6.38
CA ASP A 167 1.98 4.19 -7.33
C ASP A 167 0.48 4.38 -7.55
N PRO A 168 0.06 5.52 -8.12
CA PRO A 168 -1.35 5.76 -8.37
C PRO A 168 -1.90 4.66 -9.28
N MET A 169 -3.03 4.07 -8.90
CA MET A 169 -3.66 3.01 -9.68
C MET A 169 -4.11 3.53 -11.03
N PHE A 170 -3.44 3.05 -12.09
CA PHE A 170 -3.79 3.37 -13.47
C PHE A 170 -4.98 2.52 -13.94
N PRO A 171 -5.87 3.09 -14.77
CA PRO A 171 -6.86 2.30 -15.48
C PRO A 171 -6.15 1.21 -16.29
N LYS A 172 -6.37 -0.05 -15.95
CA LYS A 172 -5.75 -1.17 -16.66
C LYS A 172 -6.31 -1.25 -18.08
N ARG A 173 -5.43 -1.29 -19.09
CA ARG A 173 -5.79 -1.82 -20.39
C ARG A 173 -6.26 -3.27 -20.19
N GLN A 174 -7.49 -3.55 -20.64
CA GLN A 174 -8.03 -4.91 -20.72
C GLN A 174 -7.16 -5.76 -21.65
N LYS A 175 -6.13 -6.39 -21.11
CA LYS A 175 -5.47 -7.53 -21.74
C LYS A 175 -5.63 -8.70 -20.80
N SER A 176 -6.30 -9.73 -21.33
CA SER A 176 -6.53 -11.04 -20.78
C SER A 176 -5.21 -11.73 -20.37
N GLY A 177 -4.74 -11.46 -19.19
CA GLY A 177 -3.79 -12.28 -18.47
C GLY A 177 -4.47 -12.66 -17.16
N LEU A 178 -4.29 -13.89 -16.69
CA LEU A 178 -4.80 -14.36 -15.41
C LEU A 178 -4.37 -13.39 -14.30
N ILE A 179 -5.19 -12.36 -14.09
CA ILE A 179 -5.04 -11.47 -12.94
C ILE A 179 -5.15 -12.37 -11.72
N ASN A 180 -4.16 -12.32 -10.86
CA ASN A 180 -4.18 -13.03 -9.60
C ASN A 180 -5.56 -12.79 -8.95
N LYS A 181 -6.36 -13.84 -8.80
CA LYS A 181 -7.76 -13.77 -8.32
C LYS A 181 -7.88 -12.99 -7.01
N LYS A 182 -6.83 -13.03 -6.19
CA LYS A 182 -6.71 -12.27 -4.93
C LYS A 182 -6.73 -10.75 -5.16
N LEU A 183 -6.01 -10.25 -6.17
CA LEU A 183 -6.01 -8.83 -6.54
C LEU A 183 -7.35 -8.36 -7.11
N GLN A 184 -8.16 -9.27 -7.66
CA GLN A 184 -9.49 -8.91 -8.16
C GLN A 184 -10.44 -8.41 -7.05
N LEU A 185 -10.31 -8.92 -5.82
CA LEU A 185 -11.10 -8.42 -4.68
C LEU A 185 -10.70 -6.99 -4.31
N ILE A 186 -9.38 -6.73 -4.25
CA ILE A 186 -8.86 -5.39 -3.94
C ILE A 186 -9.27 -4.37 -5.01
N GLN A 187 -9.20 -4.74 -6.28
CA GLN A 187 -9.57 -3.85 -7.39
C GLN A 187 -11.06 -3.46 -7.41
N LYS A 188 -11.93 -4.25 -6.77
CA LYS A 188 -13.35 -3.89 -6.61
C LYS A 188 -13.58 -2.83 -5.52
N LEU A 189 -12.60 -2.61 -4.66
CA LEU A 189 -12.65 -1.63 -3.59
C LEU A 189 -12.22 -0.23 -4.03
N GLU A 190 -11.38 -0.16 -5.05
CA GLU A 190 -10.76 1.11 -5.46
C GLU A 190 -11.07 1.42 -6.93
N PRO A 191 -11.70 2.57 -7.21
CA PRO A 191 -11.69 3.15 -8.54
C PRO A 191 -10.24 3.59 -8.89
N PRO A 192 -9.92 3.70 -10.20
CA PRO A 192 -8.66 4.32 -10.62
C PRO A 192 -8.52 5.72 -10.01
N CYS A 193 -7.29 6.11 -9.68
CA CYS A 193 -6.99 7.45 -9.18
C CYS A 193 -7.41 8.49 -10.24
N SER A 194 -8.33 9.39 -9.88
CA SER A 194 -8.79 10.48 -10.75
C SER A 194 -7.98 11.78 -10.52
N GLU A 195 -7.18 11.85 -9.47
CA GLU A 195 -6.54 13.07 -8.96
C GLU A 195 -5.01 12.90 -8.91
N GLU A 196 -4.44 12.32 -9.99
CA GLU A 196 -2.98 12.12 -10.10
C GLU A 196 -2.19 13.43 -9.94
N LYS A 197 -2.76 14.53 -10.46
CA LYS A 197 -2.15 15.86 -10.38
C LYS A 197 -2.05 16.36 -8.94
N ASP A 198 -3.15 16.27 -8.19
CA ASP A 198 -3.18 16.77 -6.79
C ASP A 198 -2.24 15.95 -5.90
N LEU A 199 -2.17 14.64 -6.12
CA LEU A 199 -1.23 13.77 -5.44
C LEU A 199 0.23 14.19 -5.69
N PHE A 200 0.58 14.50 -6.94
CA PHE A 200 1.94 14.91 -7.29
C PHE A 200 2.28 16.31 -6.78
N ASP A 201 1.34 17.25 -6.88
CA ASP A 201 1.51 18.61 -6.36
C ASP A 201 1.68 18.59 -4.82
N ALA A 202 0.91 17.76 -4.11
CA ALA A 202 1.08 17.58 -2.66
C ALA A 202 2.45 16.97 -2.32
N ALA A 203 2.92 16.00 -3.10
CA ALA A 203 4.24 15.43 -2.92
C ALA A 203 5.37 16.47 -3.13
N ILE A 204 5.24 17.36 -4.12
CA ILE A 204 6.20 18.46 -4.35
C ILE A 204 6.18 19.44 -3.18
N LYS A 205 4.99 19.86 -2.73
CA LYS A 205 4.84 20.79 -1.60
C LYS A 205 5.43 20.26 -0.30
N ALA A 206 5.39 18.94 -0.09
CA ALA A 206 6.00 18.30 1.08
C ALA A 206 7.54 18.39 1.10
N GLY A 207 8.18 18.82 0.00
CA GLY A 207 9.61 19.15 -0.09
C GLY A 207 10.57 17.98 0.15
N PRO A 208 10.33 16.76 -0.40
CA PRO A 208 11.27 15.66 -0.25
C PRO A 208 12.53 15.89 -1.08
N SER A 209 13.60 15.18 -0.79
CA SER A 209 14.78 15.16 -1.67
C SER A 209 14.50 14.45 -3.01
N ARG A 210 13.53 13.50 -3.01
CA ARG A 210 13.14 12.74 -4.20
C ARG A 210 11.66 12.37 -4.19
N ILE A 211 11.07 12.40 -5.38
CA ILE A 211 9.76 11.77 -5.64
C ILE A 211 9.98 10.65 -6.63
N ILE A 212 9.48 9.46 -6.31
CA ILE A 212 9.58 8.25 -7.16
C ILE A 212 8.17 7.84 -7.55
N VAL A 213 7.90 7.85 -8.86
CA VAL A 213 6.59 7.47 -9.40
C VAL A 213 6.71 6.18 -10.19
N LYS A 214 5.95 5.17 -9.79
CA LYS A 214 5.84 3.90 -10.54
C LYS A 214 4.89 4.06 -11.69
N ARG A 215 5.31 3.67 -12.89
CA ARG A 215 4.53 3.82 -14.13
C ARG A 215 4.60 2.57 -15.00
N PRO A 216 3.56 2.25 -15.78
CA PRO A 216 3.69 1.35 -16.92
C PRO A 216 4.70 1.90 -17.92
N LEU A 217 5.46 1.02 -18.60
CA LEU A 217 6.55 1.43 -19.52
C LEU A 217 6.14 2.46 -20.57
N LYS A 218 4.90 2.37 -21.07
CA LYS A 218 4.42 3.18 -22.21
C LYS A 218 3.45 4.31 -21.79
N SER A 219 3.26 4.52 -20.48
CA SER A 219 2.42 5.63 -20.01
C SER A 219 3.14 6.98 -20.15
N VAL A 220 2.38 8.05 -20.23
CA VAL A 220 2.93 9.40 -20.12
C VAL A 220 3.47 9.65 -18.70
N CYS A 221 4.34 10.62 -18.54
CA CYS A 221 4.79 11.05 -17.21
C CYS A 221 3.63 11.63 -16.40
N LEU A 222 3.71 11.55 -15.09
CA LEU A 222 2.67 12.07 -14.20
C LEU A 222 2.53 13.59 -14.41
N ASP A 223 1.31 14.07 -14.61
CA ASP A 223 1.00 15.47 -14.91
C ASP A 223 1.86 16.08 -16.07
N GLY A 224 2.37 15.23 -16.98
CA GLY A 224 3.22 15.66 -18.10
C GLY A 224 4.60 16.18 -17.71
N ARG A 225 4.99 16.13 -16.45
CA ARG A 225 6.30 16.60 -15.96
C ARG A 225 7.40 15.60 -16.27
N GLU A 226 8.47 16.09 -16.84
CA GLU A 226 9.64 15.24 -17.18
C GLU A 226 10.42 14.88 -15.89
N PRO A 227 10.72 13.60 -15.66
CA PRO A 227 11.55 13.19 -14.52
C PRO A 227 13.03 13.53 -14.76
N SER A 228 13.79 13.69 -13.67
CA SER A 228 15.25 13.87 -13.72
C SER A 228 15.93 12.68 -14.38
N TYR A 229 15.43 11.46 -14.13
CA TYR A 229 15.85 10.23 -14.82
C TYR A 229 14.79 9.14 -14.70
N ILE A 230 14.91 8.11 -15.52
CA ILE A 230 13.98 6.98 -15.54
C ILE A 230 14.74 5.67 -15.34
N LEU A 231 14.28 4.83 -14.40
CA LEU A 231 14.72 3.45 -14.28
C LEU A 231 13.69 2.54 -14.94
N LYS A 232 14.08 1.87 -16.03
CA LYS A 232 13.20 0.99 -16.81
C LYS A 232 13.39 -0.46 -16.43
N GLY A 233 12.29 -1.16 -16.13
CA GLY A 233 12.21 -2.59 -15.94
C GLY A 233 11.58 -3.29 -17.17
N LYS A 234 11.15 -4.54 -16.98
CA LYS A 234 10.49 -5.33 -18.05
C LYS A 234 9.04 -4.93 -18.31
N ALA A 235 8.30 -4.58 -17.27
CA ALA A 235 6.86 -4.28 -17.34
C ALA A 235 6.51 -2.88 -16.86
N ILE A 236 7.29 -2.35 -15.94
CA ILE A 236 7.13 -1.04 -15.31
C ILE A 236 8.41 -0.23 -15.42
N ARG A 237 8.29 1.06 -15.12
CA ARG A 237 9.40 1.97 -14.91
C ARG A 237 9.19 2.78 -13.64
N TYR A 238 10.26 3.36 -13.12
CA TYR A 238 10.20 4.41 -12.09
C TYR A 238 10.66 5.72 -12.70
N ASP A 239 9.78 6.71 -12.68
CA ASP A 239 10.08 8.10 -13.01
C ASP A 239 10.59 8.75 -11.73
N CYS A 240 11.85 9.22 -11.75
CA CYS A 240 12.55 9.72 -10.58
C CYS A 240 12.75 11.23 -10.70
N TYR A 241 12.21 11.97 -9.75
CA TYR A 241 12.34 13.43 -9.66
C TYR A 241 13.26 13.75 -8.49
N VAL A 242 14.37 14.46 -8.76
CA VAL A 242 15.29 15.00 -7.75
C VAL A 242 14.88 16.45 -7.51
N MET A 243 14.63 16.78 -6.26
CA MET A 243 14.09 18.09 -5.86
C MET A 243 15.23 19.00 -5.40
#